data_5922922141347f9b780968c332790768
#
_entry.id   5922922141347f9b780968c332790768
#
_cell.length_a   1.000
_cell.length_b   1.000
_cell.length_c   1.000
_cell.angle_alpha   90.00
_cell.angle_beta   90.00
_cell.angle_gamma   90.00
#
_symmetry.space_group_name_H-M   'P 1'
#
loop_
_entity.id
_entity.type
_entity.pdbx_description
1 polymer ?
#
loop_
_entity_poly.entity_id
_entity_poly.type
_entity_poly.pdbx_seq_one_letter_code
_entity_poly.pdbx_strand_id
1 'polypeptide(L)'
;MEQFELKYGCNPNQTPALLSRADGPLPFTVLNGRPGYINLLDALHSWQLVQELHAATGLPAAASFKHVSPAGAAIGLPLTETERALYFVRPDAALTPLACAYIRARGADRLSSYGDWAALSAPCDEATAQYLKDEVSDGIIAPGYTPEALELLKTKKGGRYTILAMDPDYTPGPTEQRDVFGLTLTQARNNAPIAMPTQSDCVTQNKTLPQSAALDMVVAQIILKYTQSNSVCFVKTGQAIGIGAGQQSRIHCTRLAADKADRWWLRQQLQVLSLPFLPDLKRPVRDNAIDVYLSSEYDDILRDGAWQTVFWQRPDPLDPAIRQAWLQKLCGVTCGSDAFFPFGDNVERARKSGASYIVQPGGSLRDRQVIETADRYGIVMVFTGRRLFHH
;
A
#
# COMPACT_ATOMS: atom_id res chain seq x y z
N MET A 1 1.34 29.89 -18.74
CA MET A 1 1.68 29.13 -17.54
C MET A 1 0.46 29.16 -16.64
N GLU A 2 -0.17 28.02 -16.40
CA GLU A 2 -1.24 27.94 -15.43
C GLU A 2 -0.65 27.76 -14.03
N GLN A 3 -1.18 28.51 -13.06
CA GLN A 3 -0.71 28.48 -11.68
C GLN A 3 -1.90 28.22 -10.75
N PHE A 4 -1.69 27.35 -9.78
CA PHE A 4 -2.64 27.04 -8.72
C PHE A 4 -2.00 27.40 -7.38
N GLU A 5 -2.55 28.43 -6.71
CA GLU A 5 -2.05 28.87 -5.42
C GLU A 5 -2.44 27.91 -4.32
N LEU A 6 -1.44 27.49 -3.55
CA LEU A 6 -1.59 26.63 -2.38
C LEU A 6 -1.58 27.47 -1.10
N LYS A 7 -2.24 26.96 -0.06
CA LYS A 7 -2.29 27.68 1.21
C LYS A 7 -0.90 27.86 1.84
N TYR A 8 -0.05 26.84 1.73
CA TYR A 8 1.36 26.80 2.15
C TYR A 8 2.02 25.55 1.53
N GLY A 9 3.32 25.42 1.66
CA GLY A 9 4.09 24.25 1.20
C GLY A 9 3.93 23.05 2.11
N CYS A 10 5.01 22.32 2.40
CA CYS A 10 4.97 21.19 3.34
C CYS A 10 4.58 21.62 4.77
N ASN A 11 4.99 22.83 5.17
CA ASN A 11 4.73 23.38 6.49
C ASN A 11 4.05 24.75 6.39
N PRO A 12 3.25 25.17 7.42
CA PRO A 12 2.51 26.44 7.39
C PRO A 12 3.37 27.71 7.19
N ASN A 13 4.63 27.67 7.58
CA ASN A 13 5.57 28.79 7.39
C ASN A 13 6.19 28.86 5.99
N GLN A 14 5.97 27.87 5.14
CA GLN A 14 6.50 27.82 3.78
C GLN A 14 5.51 28.48 2.82
N THR A 15 5.55 29.82 2.76
CA THR A 15 4.73 30.65 1.88
C THR A 15 5.63 31.65 1.14
N PRO A 16 5.32 31.97 -0.13
CA PRO A 16 4.22 31.45 -0.96
C PRO A 16 4.43 29.99 -1.37
N ALA A 17 3.33 29.30 -1.73
CA ALA A 17 3.38 27.95 -2.28
C ALA A 17 2.47 27.88 -3.52
N LEU A 18 3.01 27.36 -4.61
CA LEU A 18 2.36 27.33 -5.92
C LEU A 18 2.55 25.95 -6.56
N LEU A 19 1.53 25.50 -7.27
CA LEU A 19 1.65 24.48 -8.30
C LEU A 19 1.62 25.20 -9.65
N SER A 20 2.56 24.90 -10.53
CA SER A 20 2.61 25.46 -11.86
C SER A 20 2.98 24.41 -12.90
N ARG A 21 2.48 24.59 -14.11
CA ARG A 21 2.91 23.84 -15.29
C ARG A 21 3.38 24.82 -16.36
N ALA A 22 4.57 24.57 -16.91
CA ALA A 22 5.16 25.46 -17.91
C ALA A 22 4.35 25.43 -19.21
N ASP A 23 3.96 24.23 -19.67
CA ASP A 23 3.35 24.02 -20.99
C ASP A 23 1.94 23.39 -20.85
N GLY A 24 0.92 24.18 -21.16
CA GLY A 24 -0.49 23.76 -21.18
C GLY A 24 -1.21 23.81 -19.82
N PRO A 25 -2.46 23.35 -19.78
CA PRO A 25 -3.28 23.33 -18.58
C PRO A 25 -2.81 22.26 -17.59
N LEU A 26 -3.23 22.37 -16.32
CA LEU A 26 -3.01 21.32 -15.33
C LEU A 26 -3.66 20.00 -15.78
N PRO A 27 -3.01 18.84 -15.57
CA PRO A 27 -3.53 17.55 -16.02
C PRO A 27 -4.64 17.01 -15.13
N PHE A 28 -5.19 17.80 -14.23
CA PHE A 28 -6.31 17.41 -13.38
C PHE A 28 -7.22 18.61 -13.09
N THR A 29 -8.46 18.30 -12.74
CA THR A 29 -9.46 19.26 -12.28
C THR A 29 -9.80 19.02 -10.82
N VAL A 30 -9.91 20.08 -10.01
CA VAL A 30 -10.39 20.03 -8.64
C VAL A 30 -11.94 20.08 -8.67
N LEU A 31 -12.60 18.96 -8.40
CA LEU A 31 -14.06 18.86 -8.41
C LEU A 31 -14.68 19.30 -7.08
N ASN A 32 -13.93 19.17 -5.99
CA ASN A 32 -14.33 19.60 -4.65
C ASN A 32 -13.13 19.81 -3.74
N GLY A 33 -13.29 20.63 -2.72
CA GLY A 33 -12.26 20.89 -1.72
C GLY A 33 -11.12 21.77 -2.23
N ARG A 34 -9.99 21.78 -1.50
CA ARG A 34 -8.78 22.54 -1.85
C ARG A 34 -7.56 21.71 -1.46
N PRO A 35 -6.83 21.12 -2.41
CA PRO A 35 -5.64 20.32 -2.12
C PRO A 35 -4.51 21.19 -1.56
N GLY A 36 -3.79 20.67 -0.56
CA GLY A 36 -2.53 21.23 -0.10
C GLY A 36 -1.34 20.63 -0.84
N TYR A 37 -0.14 21.14 -0.55
CA TYR A 37 1.12 20.72 -1.17
C TYR A 37 1.36 19.20 -1.02
N ILE A 38 1.24 18.67 0.22
CA ILE A 38 1.43 17.24 0.50
C ILE A 38 0.34 16.39 -0.18
N ASN A 39 -0.90 16.89 -0.19
CA ASN A 39 -2.00 16.19 -0.85
C ASN A 39 -1.73 16.00 -2.36
N LEU A 40 -1.15 17.00 -3.03
CA LEU A 40 -0.80 16.89 -4.44
C LEU A 40 0.37 15.93 -4.68
N LEU A 41 1.36 15.89 -3.79
CA LEU A 41 2.42 14.89 -3.87
C LEU A 41 1.83 13.47 -3.76
N ASP A 42 0.99 13.21 -2.75
CA ASP A 42 0.34 11.91 -2.57
C ASP A 42 -0.56 11.56 -3.77
N ALA A 43 -1.36 12.53 -4.26
CA ALA A 43 -2.25 12.34 -5.41
C ALA A 43 -1.48 11.94 -6.68
N LEU A 44 -0.44 12.71 -7.03
CA LEU A 44 0.27 12.51 -8.30
C LEU A 44 1.15 11.25 -8.29
N HIS A 45 1.73 10.88 -7.15
CA HIS A 45 2.48 9.62 -7.03
C HIS A 45 1.55 8.41 -7.04
N SER A 46 0.47 8.47 -6.25
CA SER A 46 -0.49 7.36 -6.20
C SER A 46 -1.21 7.13 -7.54
N TRP A 47 -1.47 8.22 -8.30
CA TRP A 47 -2.03 8.12 -9.65
C TRP A 47 -1.13 7.31 -10.58
N GLN A 48 0.17 7.62 -10.61
CA GLN A 48 1.12 6.89 -11.44
C GLN A 48 1.16 5.40 -11.07
N LEU A 49 1.15 5.08 -9.78
CA LEU A 49 1.14 3.70 -9.30
C LEU A 49 -0.08 2.93 -9.80
N VAL A 50 -1.29 3.48 -9.64
CA VAL A 50 -2.51 2.74 -10.01
C VAL A 50 -2.66 2.61 -11.52
N GLN A 51 -2.19 3.58 -12.31
CA GLN A 51 -2.16 3.49 -13.77
C GLN A 51 -1.21 2.38 -14.24
N GLU A 52 -0.01 2.30 -13.66
CA GLU A 52 0.95 1.24 -14.01
C GLU A 52 0.46 -0.14 -13.59
N LEU A 53 -0.17 -0.26 -12.41
CA LEU A 53 -0.82 -1.52 -12.00
C LEU A 53 -1.91 -1.94 -12.97
N HIS A 54 -2.77 -1.00 -13.37
CA HIS A 54 -3.83 -1.29 -14.34
C HIS A 54 -3.26 -1.70 -15.70
N ALA A 55 -2.30 -0.97 -16.23
CA ALA A 55 -1.67 -1.27 -17.50
C ALA A 55 -0.96 -2.63 -17.50
N ALA A 56 -0.30 -3.01 -16.42
CA ALA A 56 0.43 -4.27 -16.29
C ALA A 56 -0.47 -5.49 -16.08
N THR A 57 -1.66 -5.32 -15.50
CA THR A 57 -2.51 -6.43 -15.06
C THR A 57 -3.84 -6.53 -15.81
N GLY A 58 -4.28 -5.45 -16.47
CA GLY A 58 -5.60 -5.35 -17.09
C GLY A 58 -6.76 -5.28 -16.10
N LEU A 59 -6.48 -5.22 -14.78
CA LEU A 59 -7.48 -5.18 -13.73
C LEU A 59 -7.59 -3.77 -13.14
N PRO A 60 -8.76 -3.34 -12.64
CA PRO A 60 -8.87 -2.13 -11.85
C PRO A 60 -7.90 -2.19 -10.67
N ALA A 61 -7.25 -1.07 -10.36
CA ALA A 61 -6.28 -0.97 -9.30
C ALA A 61 -6.57 0.23 -8.41
N ALA A 62 -6.18 0.13 -7.14
CA ALA A 62 -6.29 1.22 -6.18
C ALA A 62 -5.07 1.28 -5.25
N ALA A 63 -4.83 2.46 -4.70
CA ALA A 63 -3.80 2.69 -3.69
C ALA A 63 -4.33 3.57 -2.56
N SER A 64 -3.79 3.35 -1.37
CA SER A 64 -3.89 4.19 -0.19
C SER A 64 -2.51 4.79 0.06
N PHE A 65 -2.37 6.10 -0.09
CA PHE A 65 -1.09 6.81 0.00
C PHE A 65 -1.04 7.71 1.22
N LYS A 66 0.14 7.82 1.81
CA LYS A 66 0.40 8.76 2.89
C LYS A 66 1.89 9.07 2.97
N HIS A 67 2.24 10.35 3.11
CA HIS A 67 3.64 10.80 3.19
C HIS A 67 4.49 10.32 2.00
N VAL A 68 3.94 10.47 0.80
CA VAL A 68 4.61 10.18 -0.48
C VAL A 68 5.04 8.71 -0.62
N SER A 69 4.32 7.81 0.05
CA SER A 69 4.52 6.36 -0.09
C SER A 69 3.19 5.61 0.06
N PRO A 70 3.01 4.47 -0.59
CA PRO A 70 1.83 3.65 -0.41
C PRO A 70 1.80 3.04 1.00
N ALA A 71 0.72 3.24 1.74
CA ALA A 71 0.35 2.42 2.89
C ALA A 71 -0.12 1.04 2.42
N GLY A 72 -0.71 0.99 1.22
CA GLY A 72 -1.10 -0.21 0.53
C GLY A 72 -1.55 0.06 -0.91
N ALA A 73 -1.50 -0.99 -1.72
CA ALA A 73 -2.03 -1.01 -3.08
C ALA A 73 -2.53 -2.41 -3.42
N ALA A 74 -3.52 -2.49 -4.31
CA ALA A 74 -4.10 -3.77 -4.73
C ALA A 74 -4.76 -3.67 -6.10
N ILE A 75 -4.91 -4.83 -6.75
CA ILE A 75 -5.74 -5.02 -7.94
C ILE A 75 -7.11 -5.58 -7.57
N GLY A 76 -8.09 -5.40 -8.43
CA GLY A 76 -9.50 -5.66 -8.21
C GLY A 76 -9.90 -7.13 -8.25
N LEU A 77 -9.34 -7.95 -7.34
CA LEU A 77 -9.75 -9.33 -7.13
C LEU A 77 -10.86 -9.41 -6.05
N PRO A 78 -11.78 -10.39 -6.13
CA PRO A 78 -12.85 -10.55 -5.15
C PRO A 78 -12.33 -10.73 -3.72
N LEU A 79 -13.10 -10.23 -2.75
CA LEU A 79 -12.83 -10.47 -1.34
C LEU A 79 -13.38 -11.83 -0.90
N THR A 80 -12.60 -12.53 -0.08
CA THR A 80 -13.10 -13.68 0.68
C THR A 80 -14.01 -13.21 1.83
N GLU A 81 -14.81 -14.11 2.39
CA GLU A 81 -15.65 -13.81 3.57
C GLU A 81 -14.81 -13.31 4.76
N THR A 82 -13.63 -13.89 4.97
CA THR A 82 -12.69 -13.44 6.01
C THR A 82 -12.21 -12.00 5.74
N GLU A 83 -11.86 -11.67 4.49
CA GLU A 83 -11.45 -10.30 4.13
C GLU A 83 -12.61 -9.31 4.26
N ARG A 84 -13.86 -9.70 3.95
CA ARG A 84 -15.04 -8.86 4.18
C ARG A 84 -15.18 -8.49 5.65
N ALA A 85 -15.06 -9.47 6.55
CA ALA A 85 -15.08 -9.24 7.99
C ALA A 85 -13.90 -8.39 8.47
N LEU A 86 -12.69 -8.73 8.02
CA LEU A 86 -11.44 -8.04 8.34
C LEU A 86 -11.49 -6.54 8.00
N TYR A 87 -12.10 -6.19 6.86
CA TYR A 87 -12.16 -4.83 6.34
C TYR A 87 -13.47 -4.10 6.67
N PHE A 88 -14.27 -4.64 7.58
CA PHE A 88 -15.55 -4.05 8.02
C PHE A 88 -16.53 -3.80 6.86
N VAL A 89 -16.51 -4.66 5.85
CA VAL A 89 -17.46 -4.62 4.74
C VAL A 89 -18.81 -5.11 5.23
N ARG A 90 -19.87 -4.35 4.93
CA ARG A 90 -21.23 -4.77 5.29
C ARG A 90 -21.59 -6.07 4.56
N PRO A 91 -22.29 -7.01 5.21
CA PRO A 91 -22.62 -8.30 4.61
C PRO A 91 -23.41 -8.18 3.30
N ASP A 92 -24.30 -7.20 3.20
CA ASP A 92 -25.17 -6.92 2.05
C ASP A 92 -24.51 -6.06 0.96
N ALA A 93 -23.27 -5.58 1.16
CA ALA A 93 -22.62 -4.71 0.22
C ALA A 93 -22.29 -5.43 -1.10
N ALA A 94 -22.87 -4.97 -2.21
CA ALA A 94 -22.45 -5.36 -3.54
C ALA A 94 -21.13 -4.63 -3.89
N LEU A 95 -20.08 -5.38 -4.17
CA LEU A 95 -18.76 -4.82 -4.46
C LEU A 95 -18.41 -4.98 -5.93
N THR A 96 -17.95 -3.90 -6.54
CA THR A 96 -17.32 -3.92 -7.85
C THR A 96 -15.84 -4.33 -7.72
N PRO A 97 -15.18 -4.74 -8.82
CA PRO A 97 -13.73 -4.97 -8.80
C PRO A 97 -12.94 -3.75 -8.32
N LEU A 98 -13.37 -2.52 -8.65
CA LEU A 98 -12.71 -1.30 -8.19
C LEU A 98 -12.88 -1.09 -6.68
N ALA A 99 -14.07 -1.33 -6.14
CA ALA A 99 -14.31 -1.31 -4.71
C ALA A 99 -13.45 -2.35 -3.97
N CYS A 100 -13.35 -3.57 -4.51
CA CYS A 100 -12.46 -4.60 -3.97
C CYS A 100 -11.00 -4.15 -3.97
N ALA A 101 -10.51 -3.53 -5.05
CA ALA A 101 -9.15 -2.99 -5.12
C ALA A 101 -8.88 -1.98 -4.01
N TYR A 102 -9.78 -0.99 -3.82
CA TYR A 102 -9.59 0.04 -2.79
C TYR A 102 -9.69 -0.53 -1.36
N ILE A 103 -10.67 -1.39 -1.11
CA ILE A 103 -10.83 -2.05 0.19
C ILE A 103 -9.56 -2.82 0.57
N ARG A 104 -8.98 -3.57 -0.37
CA ARG A 104 -7.75 -4.33 -0.18
C ARG A 104 -6.52 -3.44 -0.04
N ALA A 105 -6.40 -2.39 -0.87
CA ALA A 105 -5.31 -1.43 -0.79
C ALA A 105 -5.25 -0.77 0.59
N ARG A 106 -6.39 -0.24 1.06
CA ARG A 106 -6.49 0.35 2.39
C ARG A 106 -6.34 -0.68 3.51
N GLY A 107 -6.78 -1.91 3.25
CA GLY A 107 -6.71 -3.05 4.17
C GLY A 107 -5.31 -3.56 4.46
N ALA A 108 -4.30 -3.22 3.64
CA ALA A 108 -2.91 -3.62 3.83
C ALA A 108 -2.34 -3.14 5.18
N ASP A 109 -2.58 -1.88 5.50
CA ASP A 109 -2.18 -1.24 6.75
C ASP A 109 -3.22 -0.19 7.13
N ARG A 110 -4.23 -0.59 7.89
CA ARG A 110 -5.35 0.26 8.24
C ARG A 110 -4.98 1.43 9.14
N LEU A 111 -3.90 1.31 9.95
CA LEU A 111 -3.41 2.42 10.76
C LEU A 111 -2.72 3.48 9.92
N SER A 112 -1.81 3.07 9.05
CA SER A 112 -1.12 4.01 8.14
C SER A 112 -2.08 4.65 7.16
N SER A 113 -3.17 3.96 6.80
CA SER A 113 -4.24 4.47 5.92
C SER A 113 -5.20 5.46 6.60
N TYR A 114 -5.05 5.74 7.89
CA TYR A 114 -5.85 6.78 8.56
C TYR A 114 -5.45 8.17 8.05
N GLY A 115 -6.35 8.84 7.35
CA GLY A 115 -6.07 10.10 6.68
C GLY A 115 -5.26 9.94 5.39
N ASP A 116 -5.49 8.84 4.66
CA ASP A 116 -4.85 8.54 3.40
C ASP A 116 -5.30 9.47 2.25
N TRP A 117 -4.56 9.38 1.17
CA TRP A 117 -4.99 9.80 -0.16
C TRP A 117 -5.35 8.55 -0.97
N ALA A 118 -6.60 8.46 -1.40
CA ALA A 118 -7.10 7.36 -2.22
C ALA A 118 -6.79 7.62 -3.71
N ALA A 119 -6.27 6.62 -4.42
CA ALA A 119 -6.13 6.67 -5.88
C ALA A 119 -6.80 5.47 -6.53
N LEU A 120 -7.47 5.73 -7.66
CA LEU A 120 -8.23 4.73 -8.41
C LEU A 120 -7.83 4.77 -9.89
N SER A 121 -7.59 3.62 -10.51
CA SER A 121 -7.22 3.53 -11.92
C SER A 121 -8.40 3.64 -12.90
N ALA A 122 -9.61 3.59 -12.40
CA ALA A 122 -10.86 3.68 -13.16
C ALA A 122 -11.80 4.71 -12.52
N PRO A 123 -12.85 5.17 -13.21
CA PRO A 123 -13.84 6.08 -12.64
C PRO A 123 -14.44 5.53 -11.34
N CYS A 124 -14.45 6.37 -10.30
CA CYS A 124 -14.99 6.00 -9.00
C CYS A 124 -16.49 5.72 -9.11
N ASP A 125 -16.89 4.49 -8.80
CA ASP A 125 -18.27 4.06 -8.77
C ASP A 125 -18.91 4.23 -7.38
N GLU A 126 -20.24 4.07 -7.31
CA GLU A 126 -20.99 4.23 -6.07
C GLU A 126 -20.54 3.24 -4.98
N ALA A 127 -20.26 1.98 -5.32
CA ALA A 127 -19.81 0.96 -4.36
C ALA A 127 -18.50 1.36 -3.68
N THR A 128 -17.53 1.87 -4.47
CA THR A 128 -16.26 2.40 -3.96
C THR A 128 -16.48 3.61 -3.07
N ALA A 129 -17.32 4.56 -3.51
CA ALA A 129 -17.63 5.77 -2.75
C ALA A 129 -18.35 5.46 -1.42
N GLN A 130 -19.26 4.48 -1.40
CA GLN A 130 -19.95 4.04 -0.18
C GLN A 130 -18.97 3.50 0.87
N TYR A 131 -17.99 2.68 0.47
CA TYR A 131 -16.99 2.20 1.40
C TYR A 131 -16.09 3.34 1.90
N LEU A 132 -15.62 4.19 0.98
CA LEU A 132 -14.75 5.33 1.29
C LEU A 132 -15.43 6.36 2.19
N LYS A 133 -16.75 6.51 2.10
CA LYS A 133 -17.52 7.44 2.94
C LYS A 133 -17.29 7.20 4.43
N ASP A 134 -17.23 5.94 4.84
CA ASP A 134 -17.08 5.53 6.24
C ASP A 134 -15.63 5.56 6.75
N GLU A 135 -14.67 5.78 5.86
CA GLU A 135 -13.24 5.80 6.19
C GLU A 135 -12.73 7.24 6.41
N VAL A 136 -11.71 7.39 7.25
CA VAL A 136 -11.00 8.68 7.40
C VAL A 136 -9.95 8.79 6.30
N SER A 137 -10.20 9.66 5.34
CA SER A 137 -9.37 9.89 4.16
C SER A 137 -9.25 11.40 3.92
N ASP A 138 -8.13 11.86 3.35
CA ASP A 138 -7.88 13.28 3.10
C ASP A 138 -8.33 13.74 1.72
N GLY A 139 -8.29 12.85 0.74
CA GLY A 139 -8.74 13.13 -0.61
C GLY A 139 -8.69 11.91 -1.50
N ILE A 140 -9.11 12.12 -2.75
CA ILE A 140 -9.17 11.08 -3.77
C ILE A 140 -8.76 11.63 -5.14
N ILE A 141 -8.08 10.80 -5.93
CA ILE A 141 -7.81 11.03 -7.34
C ILE A 141 -8.29 9.83 -8.17
N ALA A 142 -9.01 10.10 -9.24
CA ALA A 142 -9.51 9.12 -10.19
C ALA A 142 -9.63 9.76 -11.58
N PRO A 143 -9.76 9.00 -12.68
CA PRO A 143 -9.97 9.58 -14.01
C PRO A 143 -11.37 10.18 -14.18
N GLY A 144 -12.31 9.86 -13.28
CA GLY A 144 -13.68 10.36 -13.28
C GLY A 144 -14.47 9.80 -12.09
N TYR A 145 -15.75 10.14 -12.04
CA TYR A 145 -16.68 9.77 -10.97
C TYR A 145 -18.07 9.56 -11.56
N THR A 146 -18.81 8.54 -11.12
CA THR A 146 -20.24 8.51 -11.42
C THR A 146 -20.94 9.65 -10.67
N PRO A 147 -22.09 10.15 -11.16
CA PRO A 147 -22.82 11.22 -10.49
C PRO A 147 -23.11 10.89 -9.01
N GLU A 148 -23.54 9.67 -8.73
CA GLU A 148 -23.88 9.18 -7.39
C GLU A 148 -22.63 9.15 -6.49
N ALA A 149 -21.50 8.65 -6.99
CA ALA A 149 -20.23 8.63 -6.26
C ALA A 149 -19.75 10.05 -5.93
N LEU A 150 -19.81 10.95 -6.90
CA LEU A 150 -19.38 12.34 -6.73
C LEU A 150 -20.21 13.06 -5.65
N GLU A 151 -21.54 12.97 -5.74
CA GLU A 151 -22.43 13.61 -4.76
C GLU A 151 -22.22 13.02 -3.36
N LEU A 152 -22.04 11.70 -3.25
CA LEU A 152 -21.75 11.05 -1.98
C LEU A 152 -20.42 11.54 -1.37
N LEU A 153 -19.36 11.60 -2.16
CA LEU A 153 -18.03 12.03 -1.70
C LEU A 153 -17.98 13.50 -1.33
N LYS A 154 -18.73 14.37 -2.00
CA LYS A 154 -18.86 15.78 -1.65
C LYS A 154 -19.41 16.00 -0.23
N THR A 155 -20.17 15.06 0.34
CA THR A 155 -20.67 15.17 1.71
C THR A 155 -19.61 14.96 2.79
N LYS A 156 -18.46 14.33 2.44
CA LYS A 156 -17.40 14.05 3.42
C LYS A 156 -16.75 15.31 3.98
N LYS A 157 -16.21 15.22 5.20
CA LYS A 157 -15.54 16.33 5.90
C LYS A 157 -16.36 17.62 5.93
N GLY A 158 -17.69 17.50 6.01
CA GLY A 158 -18.58 18.67 5.99
C GLY A 158 -18.48 19.46 4.67
N GLY A 159 -18.38 18.76 3.54
CA GLY A 159 -18.29 19.36 2.21
C GLY A 159 -16.86 19.75 1.75
N ARG A 160 -15.83 19.46 2.54
CA ARG A 160 -14.45 19.88 2.27
C ARG A 160 -13.52 18.73 1.82
N TYR A 161 -14.06 17.56 1.52
CA TYR A 161 -13.28 16.44 1.02
C TYR A 161 -12.67 16.78 -0.34
N THR A 162 -11.38 16.57 -0.51
CA THR A 162 -10.71 16.93 -1.76
C THR A 162 -10.90 15.84 -2.81
N ILE A 163 -11.42 16.23 -3.97
CA ILE A 163 -11.76 15.34 -5.08
C ILE A 163 -11.07 15.86 -6.34
N LEU A 164 -10.16 15.07 -6.91
CA LEU A 164 -9.43 15.39 -8.14
C LEU A 164 -9.85 14.44 -9.26
N ALA A 165 -10.18 15.01 -10.42
CA ALA A 165 -10.34 14.28 -11.67
C ALA A 165 -9.07 14.43 -12.51
N MET A 166 -8.35 13.35 -12.74
CA MET A 166 -7.13 13.32 -13.52
C MET A 166 -7.43 13.02 -14.98
N ASP A 167 -6.77 13.72 -15.89
CA ASP A 167 -6.76 13.40 -17.32
C ASP A 167 -6.01 12.06 -17.53
N PRO A 168 -6.70 11.00 -17.94
CA PRO A 168 -6.09 9.69 -18.12
C PRO A 168 -5.10 9.62 -19.30
N ASP A 169 -5.22 10.54 -20.26
CA ASP A 169 -4.38 10.60 -21.45
C ASP A 169 -3.12 11.44 -21.24
N TYR A 170 -3.01 12.12 -20.09
CA TYR A 170 -1.84 12.92 -19.78
C TYR A 170 -0.60 12.07 -19.57
N THR A 171 0.42 12.37 -20.36
CA THR A 171 1.76 11.77 -20.22
C THR A 171 2.78 12.89 -19.93
N PRO A 172 3.52 12.82 -18.81
CA PRO A 172 4.56 13.79 -18.51
C PRO A 172 5.75 13.68 -19.47
N GLY A 173 6.53 14.74 -19.58
CA GLY A 173 7.74 14.74 -20.40
C GLY A 173 8.75 13.64 -20.03
N PRO A 174 9.72 13.34 -20.90
CA PRO A 174 10.65 12.20 -20.73
C PRO A 174 11.65 12.38 -19.58
N THR A 175 11.78 13.59 -19.05
CA THR A 175 12.70 13.92 -17.96
C THR A 175 11.94 14.43 -16.75
N GLU A 176 12.56 14.31 -15.59
CA GLU A 176 12.11 14.91 -14.33
C GLU A 176 13.25 15.69 -13.69
N GLN A 177 12.89 16.71 -12.93
CA GLN A 177 13.82 17.62 -12.27
C GLN A 177 13.50 17.72 -10.79
N ARG A 178 14.55 17.91 -9.99
CA ARG A 178 14.45 18.16 -8.57
C ARG A 178 15.44 19.23 -8.15
N ASP A 179 14.95 20.25 -7.48
CA ASP A 179 15.79 21.31 -6.94
C ASP A 179 16.24 20.97 -5.52
N VAL A 180 17.54 21.02 -5.30
CA VAL A 180 18.16 20.77 -4.00
C VAL A 180 19.23 21.84 -3.77
N PHE A 181 19.07 22.64 -2.75
CA PHE A 181 20.03 23.68 -2.34
C PHE A 181 20.40 24.64 -3.49
N GLY A 182 19.41 25.03 -4.31
CA GLY A 182 19.63 25.94 -5.46
C GLY A 182 20.26 25.28 -6.69
N LEU A 183 20.42 23.95 -6.67
CA LEU A 183 20.89 23.17 -7.81
C LEU A 183 19.76 22.30 -8.34
N THR A 184 19.61 22.22 -9.66
CA THR A 184 18.61 21.38 -10.32
C THR A 184 19.26 20.08 -10.78
N LEU A 185 18.79 18.96 -10.25
CA LEU A 185 19.13 17.61 -10.71
C LEU A 185 18.13 17.19 -11.78
N THR A 186 18.61 16.77 -12.94
CA THR A 186 17.77 16.29 -14.05
C THR A 186 18.10 14.83 -14.37
N GLN A 187 17.07 14.01 -14.51
CA GLN A 187 17.20 12.62 -14.93
C GLN A 187 16.07 12.20 -15.88
N ALA A 188 16.27 11.12 -16.60
CA ALA A 188 15.19 10.49 -17.34
C ALA A 188 14.17 9.89 -16.36
N ARG A 189 12.88 9.99 -16.72
CA ARG A 189 11.83 9.30 -15.95
C ARG A 189 11.99 7.80 -16.00
N ASN A 190 11.68 7.13 -14.90
CA ASN A 190 11.65 5.68 -14.85
C ASN A 190 10.35 5.14 -15.48
N ASN A 191 10.26 5.24 -16.82
CA ASN A 191 9.08 4.79 -17.58
C ASN A 191 9.19 3.35 -18.08
N ALA A 192 10.27 2.63 -17.72
CA ALA A 192 10.45 1.26 -18.16
C ALA A 192 9.35 0.35 -17.58
N PRO A 193 8.60 -0.38 -18.43
CA PRO A 193 7.52 -1.23 -17.96
C PRO A 193 8.06 -2.39 -17.13
N ILE A 194 7.27 -2.82 -16.15
CA ILE A 194 7.55 -4.01 -15.37
C ILE A 194 6.99 -5.23 -16.13
N ALA A 195 7.89 -6.10 -16.54
CA ALA A 195 7.53 -7.32 -17.26
C ALA A 195 7.10 -8.45 -16.31
N MET A 196 6.21 -9.32 -16.78
CA MET A 196 5.85 -10.55 -16.08
C MET A 196 7.05 -11.49 -16.06
N PRO A 197 7.57 -11.89 -14.88
CA PRO A 197 8.69 -12.82 -14.82
C PRO A 197 8.26 -14.24 -15.23
N THR A 198 9.23 -14.98 -15.74
CA THR A 198 9.09 -16.36 -16.20
C THR A 198 10.01 -17.30 -15.41
N GLN A 199 9.86 -18.59 -15.63
CA GLN A 199 10.76 -19.59 -15.02
C GLN A 199 12.24 -19.41 -15.41
N SER A 200 12.52 -18.83 -16.57
CA SER A 200 13.90 -18.55 -17.00
C SER A 200 14.58 -17.44 -16.19
N ASP A 201 13.80 -16.58 -15.55
CA ASP A 201 14.30 -15.49 -14.70
C ASP A 201 14.61 -15.94 -13.27
N CYS A 202 14.25 -17.20 -12.92
CA CYS A 202 14.51 -17.78 -11.61
C CYS A 202 15.96 -18.17 -11.46
N VAL A 203 16.61 -17.67 -10.40
CA VAL A 203 18.03 -17.92 -10.09
C VAL A 203 18.24 -19.03 -9.07
N THR A 204 17.20 -19.47 -8.36
CA THR A 204 17.21 -20.56 -7.38
C THR A 204 17.04 -21.93 -8.04
N GLN A 205 17.32 -23.01 -7.29
CA GLN A 205 17.09 -24.38 -7.73
C GLN A 205 15.61 -24.67 -8.01
N ASN A 206 14.74 -24.24 -7.07
CA ASN A 206 13.30 -24.29 -7.32
C ASN A 206 12.91 -23.18 -8.31
N LYS A 207 12.36 -23.59 -9.46
CA LYS A 207 11.89 -22.68 -10.52
C LYS A 207 10.38 -22.75 -10.74
N THR A 208 9.65 -23.39 -9.82
CA THR A 208 8.19 -23.50 -9.92
C THR A 208 7.54 -22.16 -9.62
N LEU A 209 7.31 -21.37 -10.68
CA LEU A 209 6.70 -20.04 -10.62
C LEU A 209 5.28 -20.08 -11.19
N PRO A 210 4.23 -20.21 -10.34
CA PRO A 210 2.85 -20.13 -10.80
C PRO A 210 2.51 -18.72 -11.28
N GLN A 211 1.57 -18.60 -12.19
CA GLN A 211 1.14 -17.31 -12.75
C GLN A 211 0.68 -16.32 -11.66
N SER A 212 0.02 -16.80 -10.61
CA SER A 212 -0.39 -15.96 -9.48
C SER A 212 0.79 -15.34 -8.74
N ALA A 213 1.88 -16.10 -8.55
CA ALA A 213 3.09 -15.58 -7.91
C ALA A 213 3.86 -14.62 -8.84
N ALA A 214 3.90 -14.91 -10.15
CA ALA A 214 4.47 -13.99 -11.14
C ALA A 214 3.70 -12.66 -11.16
N LEU A 215 2.37 -12.71 -11.08
CA LEU A 215 1.53 -11.51 -10.95
C LEU A 215 1.83 -10.74 -9.66
N ASP A 216 1.94 -11.42 -8.51
CA ASP A 216 2.31 -10.79 -7.25
C ASP A 216 3.71 -10.16 -7.31
N MET A 217 4.66 -10.72 -8.07
CA MET A 217 5.97 -10.11 -8.32
C MET A 217 5.87 -8.81 -9.15
N VAL A 218 4.97 -8.76 -10.15
CA VAL A 218 4.69 -7.52 -10.91
C VAL A 218 4.10 -6.46 -9.98
N VAL A 219 3.09 -6.81 -9.21
CA VAL A 219 2.45 -5.92 -8.23
C VAL A 219 3.48 -5.38 -7.23
N ALA A 220 4.35 -6.26 -6.69
CA ALA A 220 5.40 -5.88 -5.77
C ALA A 220 6.38 -4.86 -6.38
N GLN A 221 6.87 -5.10 -7.60
CA GLN A 221 7.80 -4.21 -8.27
C GLN A 221 7.19 -2.83 -8.55
N ILE A 222 5.92 -2.78 -8.99
CA ILE A 222 5.23 -1.51 -9.25
C ILE A 222 5.04 -0.73 -7.93
N ILE A 223 4.64 -1.38 -6.85
CA ILE A 223 4.54 -0.76 -5.52
C ILE A 223 5.88 -0.15 -5.10
N LEU A 224 6.97 -0.91 -5.23
CA LEU A 224 8.31 -0.47 -4.84
C LEU A 224 8.82 0.70 -5.68
N LYS A 225 8.46 0.76 -6.97
CA LYS A 225 8.82 1.86 -7.86
C LYS A 225 8.30 3.22 -7.37
N TYR A 226 7.23 3.24 -6.58
CA TYR A 226 6.60 4.44 -6.01
C TYR A 226 6.70 4.51 -4.48
N THR A 227 7.59 3.71 -3.88
CA THR A 227 7.84 3.69 -2.44
C THR A 227 9.22 4.25 -2.13
N GLN A 228 9.32 5.18 -1.19
CA GLN A 228 10.62 5.76 -0.82
C GLN A 228 11.62 4.71 -0.35
N SER A 229 12.81 4.76 -0.91
CA SER A 229 13.91 3.83 -0.66
C SER A 229 14.59 4.04 0.70
N ASN A 230 15.21 3.00 1.30
CA ASN A 230 15.06 1.60 0.89
C ASN A 230 13.63 1.15 1.10
N SER A 231 13.13 0.34 0.19
CA SER A 231 11.78 -0.20 0.29
C SER A 231 11.74 -1.72 0.07
N VAL A 232 10.86 -2.37 0.83
CA VAL A 232 10.53 -3.80 0.74
C VAL A 232 9.03 -3.94 0.90
N CYS A 233 8.41 -4.82 0.14
CA CYS A 233 6.99 -5.11 0.31
C CYS A 233 6.70 -6.61 0.27
N PHE A 234 5.62 -6.99 0.94
CA PHE A 234 5.04 -8.33 0.91
C PHE A 234 3.70 -8.24 0.19
N VAL A 235 3.51 -9.11 -0.79
CA VAL A 235 2.31 -9.17 -1.64
C VAL A 235 1.72 -10.56 -1.60
N LYS A 236 0.40 -10.64 -1.51
CA LYS A 236 -0.34 -11.89 -1.58
C LYS A 236 -1.63 -11.67 -2.36
N THR A 237 -1.84 -12.50 -3.38
CA THR A 237 -3.08 -12.47 -4.19
C THR A 237 -3.40 -11.05 -4.72
N GLY A 238 -2.40 -10.39 -5.33
CA GLY A 238 -2.55 -9.05 -5.94
C GLY A 238 -2.74 -7.91 -4.95
N GLN A 239 -2.43 -8.08 -3.67
CA GLN A 239 -2.54 -7.08 -2.61
C GLN A 239 -1.24 -6.96 -1.84
N ALA A 240 -0.76 -5.74 -1.62
CA ALA A 240 0.23 -5.50 -0.57
C ALA A 240 -0.35 -5.87 0.80
N ILE A 241 0.42 -6.60 1.58
CA ILE A 241 0.06 -6.99 2.95
C ILE A 241 1.03 -6.41 3.99
N GLY A 242 2.13 -5.81 3.53
CA GLY A 242 3.07 -5.10 4.37
C GLY A 242 4.09 -4.36 3.51
N ILE A 243 4.28 -3.07 3.76
CA ILE A 243 5.24 -2.21 3.06
C ILE A 243 6.13 -1.53 4.08
N GLY A 244 7.45 -1.65 3.89
CA GLY A 244 8.47 -0.88 4.59
C GLY A 244 9.06 0.15 3.63
N ALA A 245 9.18 1.40 4.08
CA ALA A 245 9.65 2.53 3.28
C ALA A 245 10.67 3.36 4.04
N GLY A 246 11.58 4.02 3.31
CA GLY A 246 12.45 5.08 3.82
C GLY A 246 13.48 4.64 4.86
N GLN A 247 13.86 3.36 4.90
CA GLN A 247 14.82 2.86 5.87
C GLN A 247 16.26 2.91 5.33
N GLN A 248 17.24 3.35 6.16
CA GLN A 248 18.65 3.39 5.76
C GLN A 248 19.26 1.97 5.65
N SER A 249 18.72 0.99 6.38
CA SER A 249 19.19 -0.39 6.33
C SER A 249 18.17 -1.31 5.67
N ARG A 250 18.62 -2.13 4.71
CA ARG A 250 17.76 -3.10 4.00
C ARG A 250 17.08 -4.07 4.97
N ILE A 251 17.83 -4.61 5.95
CA ILE A 251 17.25 -5.55 6.91
C ILE A 251 16.22 -4.90 7.83
N HIS A 252 16.40 -3.63 8.22
CA HIS A 252 15.39 -2.91 8.99
C HIS A 252 14.12 -2.70 8.17
N CYS A 253 14.27 -2.40 6.89
CA CYS A 253 13.15 -2.27 5.97
C CYS A 253 12.39 -3.60 5.81
N THR A 254 13.12 -4.71 5.62
CA THR A 254 12.54 -6.05 5.54
C THR A 254 11.79 -6.43 6.82
N ARG A 255 12.34 -6.11 7.99
CA ARG A 255 11.67 -6.35 9.29
C ARG A 255 10.37 -5.56 9.39
N LEU A 256 10.42 -4.26 9.09
CA LEU A 256 9.23 -3.39 9.13
C LEU A 256 8.11 -3.89 8.21
N ALA A 257 8.44 -4.21 6.96
CA ALA A 257 7.47 -4.73 6.00
C ALA A 257 6.88 -6.08 6.45
N ALA A 258 7.73 -6.96 6.96
CA ALA A 258 7.35 -8.27 7.44
C ALA A 258 6.49 -8.20 8.71
N ASP A 259 6.79 -7.30 9.65
CA ASP A 259 5.97 -7.10 10.86
C ASP A 259 4.56 -6.61 10.51
N LYS A 260 4.42 -5.76 9.49
CA LYS A 260 3.11 -5.34 8.96
C LYS A 260 2.37 -6.52 8.31
N ALA A 261 3.04 -7.34 7.51
CA ALA A 261 2.46 -8.55 6.90
C ALA A 261 2.00 -9.57 7.97
N ASP A 262 2.79 -9.77 9.01
CA ASP A 262 2.44 -10.63 10.13
C ASP A 262 1.19 -10.10 10.87
N ARG A 263 1.08 -8.80 11.09
CA ARG A 263 -0.11 -8.16 11.69
C ARG A 263 -1.33 -8.29 10.79
N TRP A 264 -1.17 -8.07 9.48
CA TRP A 264 -2.27 -8.28 8.52
C TRP A 264 -2.82 -9.69 8.59
N TRP A 265 -1.96 -10.71 8.71
CA TRP A 265 -2.36 -12.11 8.85
C TRP A 265 -2.99 -12.41 10.21
N LEU A 266 -2.41 -11.89 11.30
CA LEU A 266 -2.95 -12.06 12.66
C LEU A 266 -4.34 -11.45 12.84
N ARG A 267 -4.63 -10.34 12.15
CA ARG A 267 -5.98 -9.72 12.17
C ARG A 267 -7.07 -10.66 11.65
N GLN A 268 -6.73 -11.72 10.91
CA GLN A 268 -7.65 -12.74 10.39
C GLN A 268 -7.86 -13.92 11.35
N GLN A 269 -7.16 -13.96 12.46
CA GLN A 269 -7.32 -14.98 13.48
C GLN A 269 -8.68 -14.82 14.17
N LEU A 270 -9.40 -15.94 14.40
CA LEU A 270 -10.78 -15.92 14.86
C LEU A 270 -10.98 -15.10 16.16
N GLN A 271 -10.07 -15.26 17.15
CA GLN A 271 -10.14 -14.49 18.40
C GLN A 271 -10.04 -12.98 18.13
N VAL A 272 -9.26 -12.55 17.15
CA VAL A 272 -9.11 -11.13 16.77
C VAL A 272 -10.34 -10.62 16.04
N LEU A 273 -10.88 -11.41 15.11
CA LEU A 273 -12.13 -11.09 14.39
C LEU A 273 -13.34 -11.00 15.32
N SER A 274 -13.33 -11.77 16.42
CA SER A 274 -14.43 -11.83 17.40
C SER A 274 -14.21 -10.96 18.65
N LEU A 275 -13.25 -10.02 18.62
CA LEU A 275 -13.05 -9.10 19.76
C LEU A 275 -14.36 -8.39 20.14
N PRO A 276 -14.71 -8.37 21.45
CA PRO A 276 -16.01 -7.89 21.94
C PRO A 276 -16.08 -6.36 22.00
N PHE A 277 -16.00 -5.71 20.83
CA PHE A 277 -16.07 -4.26 20.74
C PHE A 277 -17.42 -3.70 21.18
N LEU A 278 -17.39 -2.50 21.77
CA LEU A 278 -18.60 -1.72 22.01
C LEU A 278 -19.33 -1.46 20.67
N PRO A 279 -20.70 -1.52 20.65
CA PRO A 279 -21.47 -1.46 19.39
C PRO A 279 -21.20 -0.21 18.55
N ASP A 280 -21.10 0.95 19.18
CA ASP A 280 -20.97 2.25 18.49
C ASP A 280 -19.52 2.71 18.28
N LEU A 281 -18.58 1.81 18.47
CA LEU A 281 -17.16 2.14 18.34
C LEU A 281 -16.79 2.39 16.87
N LYS A 282 -16.24 3.56 16.61
CA LYS A 282 -15.81 3.95 15.25
C LYS A 282 -14.67 3.09 14.73
N ARG A 283 -14.65 2.83 13.42
CA ARG A 283 -13.62 2.01 12.75
C ARG A 283 -12.18 2.37 13.13
N PRO A 284 -11.74 3.66 13.14
CA PRO A 284 -10.36 3.99 13.52
C PRO A 284 -9.99 3.57 14.95
N VAL A 285 -10.95 3.66 15.88
CA VAL A 285 -10.72 3.22 17.27
C VAL A 285 -10.60 1.71 17.34
N ARG A 286 -11.43 0.96 16.59
CA ARG A 286 -11.30 -0.49 16.45
C ARG A 286 -9.95 -0.90 15.86
N ASP A 287 -9.52 -0.22 14.79
CA ASP A 287 -8.25 -0.50 14.14
C ASP A 287 -7.06 -0.27 15.08
N ASN A 288 -7.06 0.83 15.82
CA ASN A 288 -6.04 1.12 16.83
C ASN A 288 -6.05 0.06 17.95
N ALA A 289 -7.23 -0.30 18.44
CA ALA A 289 -7.37 -1.31 19.48
C ALA A 289 -6.85 -2.69 19.04
N ILE A 290 -7.14 -3.11 17.80
CA ILE A 290 -6.61 -4.35 17.24
C ILE A 290 -5.08 -4.30 17.13
N ASP A 291 -4.53 -3.17 16.70
CA ASP A 291 -3.07 -3.04 16.56
C ASP A 291 -2.37 -3.14 17.91
N VAL A 292 -2.85 -2.42 18.92
CA VAL A 292 -2.31 -2.52 20.29
C VAL A 292 -2.50 -3.93 20.86
N TYR A 293 -3.67 -4.53 20.69
CA TYR A 293 -3.95 -5.91 21.13
C TYR A 293 -2.98 -6.94 20.52
N LEU A 294 -2.57 -6.73 19.26
CA LEU A 294 -1.62 -7.59 18.56
C LEU A 294 -0.15 -7.22 18.81
N SER A 295 0.14 -6.15 19.51
CA SER A 295 1.50 -5.71 19.83
C SER A 295 2.04 -6.37 21.11
N SER A 296 3.29 -6.07 21.48
CA SER A 296 3.87 -6.38 22.80
C SER A 296 3.28 -5.53 23.93
N GLU A 297 2.58 -4.47 23.56
CA GLU A 297 2.00 -3.45 24.47
C GLU A 297 0.50 -3.69 24.73
N TYR A 298 0.00 -4.91 24.50
CA TYR A 298 -1.42 -5.24 24.63
C TYR A 298 -2.00 -4.92 26.01
N ASP A 299 -1.18 -4.88 27.06
CA ASP A 299 -1.61 -4.50 28.41
C ASP A 299 -2.13 -3.05 28.46
N ASP A 300 -1.68 -2.16 27.57
CA ASP A 300 -2.15 -0.78 27.51
C ASP A 300 -3.65 -0.70 27.20
N ILE A 301 -4.19 -1.65 26.46
CA ILE A 301 -5.61 -1.69 26.14
C ILE A 301 -6.39 -2.70 27.01
N LEU A 302 -5.71 -3.66 27.67
CA LEU A 302 -6.37 -4.68 28.48
C LEU A 302 -6.36 -4.36 29.99
N ARG A 303 -5.62 -3.34 30.44
CA ARG A 303 -5.62 -2.90 31.85
C ARG A 303 -6.96 -2.31 32.25
N ASP A 304 -7.25 -2.39 33.58
CA ASP A 304 -8.45 -1.78 34.14
C ASP A 304 -8.50 -0.26 33.89
N GLY A 305 -9.68 0.23 33.54
CA GLY A 305 -9.90 1.61 33.11
C GLY A 305 -9.69 1.85 31.61
N ALA A 306 -8.92 1.00 30.92
CA ALA A 306 -8.71 1.13 29.49
C ALA A 306 -9.66 0.21 28.67
N TRP A 307 -9.73 -1.09 28.98
CA TRP A 307 -10.54 -2.02 28.19
C TRP A 307 -12.03 -1.64 28.16
N GLN A 308 -12.58 -1.08 29.25
CA GLN A 308 -13.99 -0.68 29.32
C GLN A 308 -14.35 0.44 28.33
N THR A 309 -13.37 1.17 27.81
CA THR A 309 -13.60 2.22 26.80
C THR A 309 -13.73 1.69 25.38
N VAL A 310 -13.38 0.41 25.17
CA VAL A 310 -13.28 -0.21 23.84
C VAL A 310 -14.11 -1.48 23.73
N PHE A 311 -14.14 -2.28 24.81
CA PHE A 311 -14.78 -3.59 24.83
C PHE A 311 -15.94 -3.62 25.82
N TRP A 312 -17.01 -4.37 25.52
CA TRP A 312 -18.09 -4.63 26.47
C TRP A 312 -17.74 -5.75 27.46
N GLN A 313 -16.75 -6.57 27.14
CA GLN A 313 -16.15 -7.59 28.00
C GLN A 313 -14.64 -7.59 27.77
N ARG A 314 -13.85 -7.72 28.86
CA ARG A 314 -12.38 -7.79 28.72
C ARG A 314 -12.00 -9.06 27.97
N PRO A 315 -11.32 -8.95 26.80
CA PRO A 315 -10.79 -10.10 26.11
C PRO A 315 -9.52 -10.63 26.78
N ASP A 316 -9.28 -11.94 26.65
CA ASP A 316 -7.98 -12.49 27.02
C ASP A 316 -6.91 -12.07 26.01
N PRO A 317 -5.63 -11.92 26.42
CA PRO A 317 -4.52 -11.71 25.49
C PRO A 317 -4.45 -12.86 24.47
N LEU A 318 -3.98 -12.57 23.26
CA LEU A 318 -3.72 -13.61 22.28
C LEU A 318 -2.55 -14.48 22.75
N ASP A 319 -2.85 -15.77 23.02
CA ASP A 319 -1.85 -16.73 23.48
C ASP A 319 -0.65 -16.80 22.51
N PRO A 320 0.60 -16.70 23.01
CA PRO A 320 1.80 -16.76 22.17
C PRO A 320 1.92 -18.01 21.30
N ALA A 321 1.47 -19.17 21.80
CA ALA A 321 1.49 -20.42 21.04
C ALA A 321 0.44 -20.40 19.90
N ILE A 322 -0.75 -19.87 20.17
CA ILE A 322 -1.80 -19.66 19.14
C ILE A 322 -1.30 -18.69 18.10
N ARG A 323 -0.70 -17.56 18.52
CA ARG A 323 -0.09 -16.56 17.64
C ARG A 323 0.94 -17.19 16.70
N GLN A 324 1.89 -17.95 17.26
CA GLN A 324 2.95 -18.59 16.48
C GLN A 324 2.38 -19.64 15.53
N ALA A 325 1.47 -20.49 15.99
CA ALA A 325 0.82 -21.50 15.15
C ALA A 325 0.02 -20.89 14.01
N TRP A 326 -0.59 -19.71 14.22
CA TRP A 326 -1.30 -18.97 13.17
C TRP A 326 -0.33 -18.38 12.14
N LEU A 327 0.75 -17.74 12.58
CA LEU A 327 1.78 -17.18 11.68
C LEU A 327 2.43 -18.25 10.79
N GLN A 328 2.63 -19.47 11.31
CA GLN A 328 3.18 -20.58 10.53
C GLN A 328 2.28 -21.05 9.37
N LYS A 329 0.99 -20.70 9.38
CA LYS A 329 0.05 -21.00 8.29
C LYS A 329 0.16 -20.02 7.12
N LEU A 330 0.80 -18.87 7.32
CA LEU A 330 1.03 -17.90 6.25
C LEU A 330 2.04 -18.48 5.26
N CYS A 331 1.65 -18.61 4.00
CA CYS A 331 2.47 -19.14 2.92
C CYS A 331 2.08 -18.54 1.57
N GLY A 332 2.87 -18.81 0.55
CA GLY A 332 2.60 -18.33 -0.83
C GLY A 332 2.70 -16.81 -0.95
N VAL A 333 3.45 -16.14 -0.08
CA VAL A 333 3.68 -14.70 -0.11
C VAL A 333 4.85 -14.39 -1.03
N THR A 334 4.74 -13.31 -1.79
CA THR A 334 5.84 -12.72 -2.56
C THR A 334 6.47 -11.57 -1.79
N CYS A 335 7.79 -11.62 -1.58
CA CYS A 335 8.58 -10.52 -1.04
C CYS A 335 9.32 -9.81 -2.17
N GLY A 336 9.06 -8.51 -2.36
CA GLY A 336 9.78 -7.65 -3.29
C GLY A 336 10.76 -6.73 -2.58
N SER A 337 11.88 -6.40 -3.26
CA SER A 337 12.86 -5.43 -2.80
C SER A 337 13.27 -4.50 -3.94
N ASP A 338 13.34 -3.18 -3.67
CA ASP A 338 13.71 -2.16 -4.65
C ASP A 338 15.20 -2.20 -5.06
N ALA A 339 16.03 -2.90 -4.27
CA ALA A 339 17.44 -3.20 -4.58
C ALA A 339 17.81 -4.59 -4.07
N PHE A 340 19.05 -5.03 -4.34
CA PHE A 340 19.53 -6.35 -3.94
C PHE A 340 19.53 -6.55 -2.41
N PHE A 341 19.35 -7.78 -1.98
CA PHE A 341 19.59 -8.19 -0.61
C PHE A 341 21.10 -8.32 -0.36
N PRO A 342 21.66 -7.58 0.60
CA PRO A 342 23.11 -7.66 0.86
C PRO A 342 23.53 -8.93 1.58
N PHE A 343 22.60 -9.60 2.28
CA PHE A 343 22.82 -10.79 3.08
C PHE A 343 21.62 -11.71 3.10
N GLY A 344 21.83 -12.99 3.43
CA GLY A 344 20.77 -14.00 3.55
C GLY A 344 19.78 -13.77 4.70
N ASP A 345 20.11 -12.90 5.68
CA ASP A 345 19.21 -12.54 6.79
C ASP A 345 17.87 -11.92 6.33
N ASN A 346 17.88 -11.23 5.19
CA ASN A 346 16.65 -10.71 4.57
C ASN A 346 15.75 -11.85 4.09
N VAL A 347 16.32 -12.90 3.50
CA VAL A 347 15.59 -14.12 3.10
C VAL A 347 15.05 -14.85 4.32
N GLU A 348 15.87 -14.99 5.38
CA GLU A 348 15.47 -15.60 6.65
C GLU A 348 14.27 -14.86 7.28
N ARG A 349 14.29 -13.53 7.27
CA ARG A 349 13.18 -12.74 7.81
C ARG A 349 11.93 -12.87 6.94
N ALA A 350 12.08 -12.79 5.61
CA ALA A 350 10.96 -12.90 4.68
C ALA A 350 10.26 -14.26 4.80
N ARG A 351 11.03 -15.35 4.90
CA ARG A 351 10.49 -16.70 5.10
C ARG A 351 9.59 -16.81 6.32
N LYS A 352 9.97 -16.18 7.44
CA LYS A 352 9.17 -16.21 8.68
C LYS A 352 7.80 -15.57 8.54
N SER A 353 7.63 -14.68 7.55
CA SER A 353 6.35 -14.07 7.16
C SER A 353 5.76 -14.70 5.90
N GLY A 354 6.00 -16.00 5.69
CA GLY A 354 5.35 -16.81 4.66
C GLY A 354 5.86 -16.62 3.24
N ALA A 355 7.00 -15.92 3.02
CA ALA A 355 7.54 -15.74 1.70
C ALA A 355 7.95 -17.08 1.08
N SER A 356 7.30 -17.42 -0.04
CA SER A 356 7.64 -18.55 -0.91
C SER A 356 8.30 -18.06 -2.20
N TYR A 357 8.18 -16.76 -2.47
CA TYR A 357 8.65 -16.10 -3.69
C TYR A 357 9.37 -14.81 -3.32
N ILE A 358 10.48 -14.52 -4.02
CA ILE A 358 11.27 -13.29 -3.85
C ILE A 358 11.55 -12.69 -5.22
N VAL A 359 11.37 -11.37 -5.36
CA VAL A 359 11.76 -10.60 -6.54
C VAL A 359 12.67 -9.44 -6.12
N GLN A 360 13.85 -9.35 -6.73
CA GLN A 360 14.85 -8.32 -6.47
C GLN A 360 15.75 -8.11 -7.70
N PRO A 361 16.52 -7.01 -7.77
CA PRO A 361 17.41 -6.77 -8.90
C PRO A 361 18.56 -7.76 -9.06
N GLY A 362 19.12 -8.29 -7.97
CA GLY A 362 20.43 -8.92 -7.98
C GLY A 362 21.55 -7.89 -8.13
N GLY A 363 22.79 -8.36 -8.37
CA GLY A 363 23.97 -7.52 -8.58
C GLY A 363 24.80 -7.26 -7.32
N SER A 364 24.56 -7.99 -6.24
CA SER A 364 25.41 -7.98 -5.05
C SER A 364 26.60 -8.91 -5.20
N LEU A 365 27.74 -8.54 -4.63
CA LEU A 365 28.89 -9.46 -4.49
C LEU A 365 28.54 -10.74 -3.71
N ARG A 366 27.43 -10.72 -2.99
CA ARG A 366 26.94 -11.83 -2.15
C ARG A 366 25.70 -12.52 -2.69
N ASP A 367 25.35 -12.29 -3.95
CA ASP A 367 24.17 -12.92 -4.57
C ASP A 367 24.15 -14.43 -4.41
N ARG A 368 25.33 -15.08 -4.55
CA ARG A 368 25.47 -16.53 -4.33
C ARG A 368 25.00 -16.95 -2.94
N GLN A 369 25.44 -16.24 -1.88
CA GLN A 369 25.02 -16.54 -0.50
C GLN A 369 23.52 -16.34 -0.29
N VAL A 370 22.94 -15.30 -0.91
CA VAL A 370 21.51 -14.99 -0.84
C VAL A 370 20.70 -16.08 -1.54
N ILE A 371 21.13 -16.53 -2.72
CA ILE A 371 20.51 -17.64 -3.47
C ILE A 371 20.59 -18.95 -2.67
N GLU A 372 21.77 -19.30 -2.14
CA GLU A 372 21.95 -20.50 -1.30
C GLU A 372 21.05 -20.48 -0.06
N THR A 373 20.76 -19.28 0.51
CA THR A 373 19.81 -19.15 1.61
C THR A 373 18.39 -19.42 1.16
N ALA A 374 18.00 -18.92 -0.01
CA ALA A 374 16.66 -19.16 -0.58
C ALA A 374 16.47 -20.65 -0.95
N ASP A 375 17.49 -21.28 -1.52
CA ASP A 375 17.48 -22.70 -1.89
C ASP A 375 17.27 -23.63 -0.68
N ARG A 376 17.87 -23.31 0.49
CA ARG A 376 17.66 -24.07 1.74
C ARG A 376 16.21 -24.15 2.15
N TYR A 377 15.39 -23.17 1.76
CA TYR A 377 13.97 -23.11 2.11
C TYR A 377 13.05 -23.40 0.93
N GLY A 378 13.59 -23.79 -0.23
CA GLY A 378 12.81 -24.03 -1.45
C GLY A 378 12.12 -22.78 -2.01
N ILE A 379 12.59 -21.59 -1.63
CA ILE A 379 12.04 -20.30 -2.11
C ILE A 379 12.43 -20.11 -3.58
N VAL A 380 11.48 -19.67 -4.40
CA VAL A 380 11.73 -19.23 -5.79
C VAL A 380 12.18 -17.78 -5.78
N MET A 381 13.36 -17.50 -6.32
CA MET A 381 13.89 -16.14 -6.42
C MET A 381 14.09 -15.74 -7.88
N VAL A 382 13.61 -14.55 -8.21
CA VAL A 382 13.76 -13.91 -9.52
C VAL A 382 14.69 -12.71 -9.40
N PHE A 383 15.65 -12.60 -10.33
CA PHE A 383 16.47 -11.40 -10.51
C PHE A 383 15.98 -10.60 -11.71
N THR A 384 15.66 -9.33 -11.47
CA THR A 384 15.13 -8.44 -12.51
C THR A 384 16.21 -7.64 -13.24
N GLY A 385 17.43 -7.58 -12.69
CA GLY A 385 18.52 -6.73 -13.18
C GLY A 385 18.23 -5.21 -13.09
N ARG A 386 17.09 -4.83 -12.51
CA ARG A 386 16.63 -3.42 -12.48
C ARG A 386 16.37 -2.96 -11.05
N ARG A 387 17.15 -1.97 -10.59
CA ARG A 387 16.94 -1.26 -9.34
C ARG A 387 15.77 -0.28 -9.46
N LEU A 388 14.94 -0.18 -8.42
CA LEU A 388 13.72 0.63 -8.38
C LEU A 388 13.79 1.75 -7.32
N PHE A 389 14.95 2.36 -7.10
CA PHE A 389 15.08 3.43 -6.12
C PHE A 389 14.17 4.61 -6.45
N HIS A 390 13.53 5.11 -5.39
CA HIS A 390 12.67 6.28 -5.40
C HIS A 390 13.05 7.20 -4.22
N HIS A 391 13.36 8.45 -4.52
CA HIS A 391 13.81 9.44 -3.52
C HIS A 391 13.08 10.78 -3.68
#